data_d9a04f2f7e8ea84b2f661992759c856a
#
_entry.id   d9a04f2f7e8ea84b2f661992759c856a
#
_cell.length_a   1.000
_cell.length_b   1.000
_cell.length_c   1.000
_cell.angle_alpha   90.00
_cell.angle_beta   90.00
_cell.angle_gamma   90.00
#
_symmetry.space_group_name_H-M   'P 1'
#
loop_
_entity.id
_entity.type
_entity.pdbx_description
1 polymer ?
#
loop_
_entity_poly.entity_id
_entity_poly.type
_entity_poly.pdbx_seq_one_letter_code
_entity_poly.pdbx_strand_id
1 'polypeptide(L)'
;MNSSGGRATHLQSSSSSSSSSSSSSFSVALRRRLRREHSTKAQTPLTTMSSASKKTLLTFDVDGTLIKSVGENANRFHKNAFSYGFQKIFGLDTTIDVVSHHGSTDKLIIRSVLEYHKIDAERIENELENVANAMIEYATENIHDAGNGIELLPGVLELLTELSEREDCIVTLVTGNLQPIAWAKMTQLGIKQYFNDIVKGGFGSDHEQRSVLVSIAHERATENGFKVNKRFHFGDTQNDITAAETSGAVPVGLATGIWSLDDLREVCVNKEKGLFFESLQDTSAVLKALELL
;
A
#
# COMPACT_ATOMS: atom_id res chain seq x y z
N MET A 1 30.80 62.40 -1.85
CA MET A 1 30.29 63.17 -3.02
C MET A 1 28.93 62.58 -3.38
N ASN A 2 27.96 63.30 -2.92
CA ASN A 2 26.70 63.73 -3.61
C ASN A 2 25.79 62.58 -4.05
N SER A 3 24.68 62.40 -3.38
CA SER A 3 23.37 63.16 -3.29
C SER A 3 22.52 62.84 -4.54
N SER A 4 21.31 62.48 -4.53
CA SER A 4 20.04 62.95 -3.98
C SER A 4 18.97 62.11 -4.72
N GLY A 5 17.88 61.70 -4.27
CA GLY A 5 16.85 62.41 -3.53
C GLY A 5 15.58 62.57 -4.39
N GLY A 6 14.44 62.30 -3.82
CA GLY A 6 13.13 62.77 -4.32
C GLY A 6 12.09 61.67 -4.45
N ARG A 7 11.23 61.50 -3.52
CA ARG A 7 9.97 62.16 -3.08
C ARG A 7 8.73 61.72 -3.82
N ALA A 8 7.94 61.06 -3.06
CA ALA A 8 6.54 60.90 -2.91
C ALA A 8 5.58 61.92 -3.62
N THR A 9 4.43 61.50 -4.02
CA THR A 9 3.15 62.21 -3.79
C THR A 9 1.96 61.26 -3.71
N HIS A 10 1.24 61.46 -2.67
CA HIS A 10 -0.16 61.14 -2.39
C HIS A 10 -1.11 61.55 -3.51
N LEU A 11 -2.25 60.89 -3.63
CA LEU A 11 -3.56 61.56 -3.51
C LEU A 11 -4.68 60.54 -3.34
N GLN A 12 -5.48 60.84 -2.34
CA GLN A 12 -6.77 60.31 -1.91
C GLN A 12 -7.90 60.77 -2.86
N SER A 13 -9.01 60.08 -2.76
CA SER A 13 -10.41 60.53 -2.48
C SER A 13 -11.37 59.60 -3.21
N SER A 14 -12.23 58.94 -2.56
CA SER A 14 -13.44 59.26 -1.79
C SER A 14 -14.71 59.24 -2.62
N SER A 15 -15.68 58.59 -2.00
CA SER A 15 -17.14 58.81 -2.01
C SER A 15 -17.94 58.00 -3.03
N SER A 16 -18.91 57.29 -2.66
CA SER A 16 -20.06 57.31 -1.77
C SER A 16 -21.34 56.97 -2.52
N SER A 17 -22.14 56.13 -1.93
CA SER A 17 -23.61 56.10 -1.90
C SER A 17 -24.36 55.83 -3.22
N SER A 18 -25.43 55.05 -3.26
CA SER A 18 -26.60 54.90 -2.41
C SER A 18 -27.53 53.81 -2.98
N SER A 19 -28.07 53.01 -2.10
CA SER A 19 -29.47 52.61 -1.89
C SER A 19 -30.48 52.61 -3.04
N SER A 20 -31.16 51.44 -3.22
CA SER A 20 -32.63 51.41 -3.03
C SER A 20 -33.19 49.99 -3.23
N SER A 21 -33.75 49.51 -2.21
CA SER A 21 -34.96 48.71 -1.96
C SER A 21 -35.88 48.43 -3.14
N SER A 22 -36.21 47.15 -3.35
CA SER A 22 -37.57 46.73 -3.69
C SER A 22 -37.80 45.31 -3.17
N SER A 23 -38.49 45.30 -2.04
CA SER A 23 -39.06 44.14 -1.39
C SER A 23 -40.42 43.79 -2.02
N SER A 24 -40.79 42.52 -1.80
CA SER A 24 -42.15 41.98 -1.82
C SER A 24 -42.84 41.71 -3.14
N SER A 25 -42.97 40.45 -3.47
CA SER A 25 -44.19 39.84 -4.07
C SER A 25 -44.05 38.37 -4.48
N PHE A 26 -43.15 37.58 -3.93
CA PHE A 26 -43.04 36.15 -4.31
C PHE A 26 -43.21 35.13 -3.15
N SER A 27 -43.78 35.55 -2.01
CA SER A 27 -43.78 34.68 -0.83
C SER A 27 -45.16 34.08 -0.44
N VAL A 28 -46.23 34.22 -1.20
CA VAL A 28 -47.54 33.70 -0.81
C VAL A 28 -48.03 32.51 -1.67
N ALA A 29 -47.53 32.34 -2.87
CA ALA A 29 -47.96 31.25 -3.77
C ALA A 29 -47.27 29.90 -3.47
N LEU A 30 -46.12 29.86 -2.79
CA LEU A 30 -45.36 28.65 -2.52
C LEU A 30 -45.75 27.92 -1.23
N ARG A 31 -46.52 28.57 -0.34
CA ARG A 31 -46.98 27.98 0.95
C ARG A 31 -48.29 27.22 0.88
N ARG A 32 -49.03 27.22 -0.23
CA ARG A 32 -50.29 26.51 -0.42
C ARG A 32 -50.16 25.16 -1.17
N ARG A 33 -48.99 24.82 -1.71
CA ARG A 33 -48.78 23.54 -2.46
C ARG A 33 -48.15 22.43 -1.63
N LEU A 34 -47.74 22.69 -0.38
CA LEU A 34 -47.07 21.74 0.52
C LEU A 34 -48.02 21.14 1.61
N ARG A 35 -49.32 21.24 1.46
CA ARG A 35 -50.28 20.70 2.45
C ARG A 35 -51.31 19.71 1.86
N ARG A 36 -50.98 19.03 0.76
CA ARG A 36 -51.92 18.03 0.19
C ARG A 36 -51.24 16.84 -0.45
N GLU A 37 -50.22 16.26 0.15
CA GLU A 37 -49.76 14.91 -0.19
C GLU A 37 -49.27 14.20 1.05
N HIS A 38 -50.13 14.08 2.06
CA HIS A 38 -50.00 13.03 3.07
C HIS A 38 -51.11 12.02 2.74
N SER A 39 -50.80 11.13 1.79
CA SER A 39 -51.58 9.88 1.61
C SER A 39 -50.57 8.80 1.30
N THR A 40 -50.41 7.90 2.29
CA THR A 40 -50.02 6.50 2.16
C THR A 40 -48.96 6.17 1.11
N LYS A 41 -47.70 6.39 1.47
CA LYS A 41 -46.64 5.52 0.91
C LYS A 41 -46.55 4.29 1.80
N ALA A 42 -47.02 3.18 1.24
CA ALA A 42 -46.73 1.85 1.74
C ALA A 42 -45.27 1.74 2.05
N GLN A 43 -44.92 1.31 3.27
CA GLN A 43 -43.58 0.91 3.63
C GLN A 43 -43.16 -0.22 2.67
N THR A 44 -42.32 0.09 1.73
CA THR A 44 -41.55 -0.89 0.99
C THR A 44 -40.80 -1.72 2.05
N PRO A 45 -40.93 -3.03 2.07
CA PRO A 45 -40.20 -3.85 3.03
C PRO A 45 -38.71 -3.55 2.82
N LEU A 46 -37.97 -3.37 3.93
CA LEU A 46 -36.51 -3.33 3.92
C LEU A 46 -36.08 -4.50 3.04
N THR A 47 -35.47 -4.17 1.91
CA THR A 47 -34.80 -5.13 1.06
C THR A 47 -33.88 -5.91 1.98
N THR A 48 -34.16 -7.19 2.12
CA THR A 48 -33.32 -8.15 2.81
C THR A 48 -31.87 -7.84 2.46
N MET A 49 -31.03 -7.58 3.49
CA MET A 49 -29.58 -7.47 3.34
C MET A 49 -29.15 -8.71 2.54
N SER A 50 -28.79 -8.50 1.30
CA SER A 50 -28.14 -9.52 0.47
C SER A 50 -27.03 -10.12 1.34
N SER A 51 -27.05 -11.43 1.56
CA SER A 51 -25.99 -12.11 2.28
C SER A 51 -24.69 -11.69 1.61
N ALA A 52 -23.87 -10.91 2.31
CA ALA A 52 -22.61 -10.39 1.75
C ALA A 52 -21.88 -11.58 1.13
N SER A 53 -21.67 -11.56 -0.18
CA SER A 53 -20.99 -12.65 -0.90
C SER A 53 -19.64 -12.92 -0.24
N LYS A 54 -19.30 -14.19 -0.12
CA LYS A 54 -18.01 -14.60 0.42
C LYS A 54 -16.90 -14.14 -0.53
N LYS A 55 -15.82 -13.58 0.03
CA LYS A 55 -14.69 -13.05 -0.73
C LYS A 55 -13.45 -13.91 -0.54
N THR A 56 -12.63 -13.96 -1.56
CA THR A 56 -11.26 -14.47 -1.51
C THR A 56 -10.31 -13.29 -1.33
N LEU A 57 -9.52 -13.28 -0.27
CA LEU A 57 -8.48 -12.28 -0.04
C LEU A 57 -7.15 -12.81 -0.60
N LEU A 58 -6.59 -12.06 -1.55
CA LEU A 58 -5.31 -12.34 -2.17
C LEU A 58 -4.33 -11.22 -1.79
N THR A 59 -3.29 -11.58 -1.08
CA THR A 59 -2.26 -10.66 -0.62
C THR A 59 -0.94 -10.98 -1.33
N PHE A 60 -0.24 -9.95 -1.80
CA PHE A 60 0.99 -10.09 -2.56
C PHE A 60 2.14 -9.37 -1.86
N ASP A 61 3.28 -10.06 -1.71
CA ASP A 61 4.54 -9.36 -1.49
C ASP A 61 4.94 -8.57 -2.74
N VAL A 62 5.94 -7.73 -2.63
CA VAL A 62 6.36 -6.81 -3.70
C VAL A 62 7.65 -7.28 -4.35
N ASP A 63 8.77 -7.20 -3.61
CA ASP A 63 10.11 -7.42 -4.16
C ASP A 63 10.40 -8.92 -4.29
N GLY A 64 10.60 -9.41 -5.52
CA GLY A 64 10.74 -10.83 -5.84
C GLY A 64 9.42 -11.54 -6.18
N THR A 65 8.27 -10.93 -5.88
CA THR A 65 6.93 -11.48 -6.13
C THR A 65 6.20 -10.78 -7.27
N LEU A 66 6.06 -9.46 -7.20
CA LEU A 66 5.47 -8.64 -8.27
C LEU A 66 6.53 -8.00 -9.16
N ILE A 67 7.68 -7.69 -8.59
CA ILE A 67 8.76 -6.97 -9.26
C ILE A 67 10.11 -7.65 -9.06
N LYS A 68 10.99 -7.45 -10.03
CA LYS A 68 12.41 -7.79 -9.92
C LYS A 68 13.27 -6.55 -10.05
N SER A 69 14.41 -6.58 -9.40
CA SER A 69 15.48 -5.59 -9.57
C SER A 69 16.24 -5.83 -10.86
N VAL A 70 16.57 -4.76 -11.61
CA VAL A 70 17.25 -4.87 -12.91
C VAL A 70 18.33 -3.80 -13.07
N GLY A 71 19.44 -4.20 -13.73
CA GLY A 71 20.54 -3.31 -14.12
C GLY A 71 21.32 -2.72 -12.96
N GLU A 72 22.11 -1.69 -13.26
CA GLU A 72 22.99 -1.02 -12.27
C GLU A 72 22.21 -0.23 -11.19
N ASN A 73 20.98 0.15 -11.51
CA ASN A 73 20.11 0.89 -10.60
C ASN A 73 19.15 -0.02 -9.81
N ALA A 74 19.47 -1.32 -9.69
CA ALA A 74 18.64 -2.31 -9.05
C ALA A 74 18.05 -1.84 -7.70
N ASN A 75 16.74 -1.56 -7.70
CA ASN A 75 15.97 -1.05 -6.54
C ASN A 75 16.61 0.17 -5.83
N ARG A 76 17.30 1.03 -6.60
CA ARG A 76 18.10 2.16 -6.08
C ARG A 76 17.26 3.12 -5.25
N PHE A 77 16.04 3.40 -5.68
CA PHE A 77 15.11 4.27 -4.95
C PHE A 77 14.94 3.82 -3.49
N HIS A 78 14.65 2.54 -3.26
CA HIS A 78 14.44 2.01 -1.92
C HIS A 78 15.74 1.96 -1.12
N LYS A 79 16.86 1.55 -1.74
CA LYS A 79 18.19 1.57 -1.10
C LYS A 79 18.61 2.97 -0.67
N ASN A 80 18.37 3.97 -1.52
CA ASN A 80 18.67 5.35 -1.20
C ASN A 80 17.79 5.90 -0.06
N ALA A 81 16.53 5.47 0.04
CA ALA A 81 15.68 5.85 1.16
C ALA A 81 16.28 5.38 2.49
N PHE A 82 16.78 4.14 2.57
CA PHE A 82 17.49 3.65 3.76
C PHE A 82 18.75 4.48 4.06
N SER A 83 19.62 4.68 3.05
CA SER A 83 20.86 5.45 3.24
C SER A 83 20.56 6.88 3.70
N TYR A 84 19.53 7.52 3.15
CA TYR A 84 19.08 8.83 3.60
C TYR A 84 18.62 8.82 5.06
N GLY A 85 17.83 7.81 5.46
CA GLY A 85 17.38 7.66 6.85
C GLY A 85 18.54 7.49 7.83
N PHE A 86 19.52 6.64 7.51
CA PHE A 86 20.71 6.43 8.34
C PHE A 86 21.56 7.69 8.45
N GLN A 87 21.78 8.36 7.32
CA GLN A 87 22.55 9.60 7.29
C GLN A 87 21.87 10.72 8.08
N LYS A 88 20.56 10.89 7.90
CA LYS A 88 19.80 11.99 8.54
C LYS A 88 19.73 11.85 10.06
N ILE A 89 19.49 10.64 10.56
CA ILE A 89 19.22 10.42 11.99
C ILE A 89 20.48 10.08 12.78
N PHE A 90 21.38 9.30 12.19
CA PHE A 90 22.58 8.82 12.87
C PHE A 90 23.88 9.42 12.35
N GLY A 91 23.85 10.15 11.21
CA GLY A 91 25.04 10.63 10.53
C GLY A 91 25.88 9.50 9.92
N LEU A 92 25.26 8.33 9.69
CA LEU A 92 25.95 7.16 9.15
C LEU A 92 25.89 7.15 7.63
N ASP A 93 27.04 7.08 6.98
CA ASP A 93 27.16 6.80 5.55
C ASP A 93 27.26 5.29 5.37
N THR A 94 26.10 4.65 5.12
CA THR A 94 25.97 3.20 5.02
C THR A 94 24.83 2.80 4.09
N THR A 95 24.81 1.51 3.72
CA THR A 95 23.75 0.91 2.90
C THR A 95 23.20 -0.35 3.58
N ILE A 96 22.10 -0.89 3.07
CA ILE A 96 21.52 -2.14 3.57
C ILE A 96 22.35 -3.37 3.18
N ASP A 97 23.26 -3.24 2.23
CA ASP A 97 24.08 -4.36 1.72
C ASP A 97 25.10 -4.88 2.75
N VAL A 98 25.26 -4.19 3.90
CA VAL A 98 26.12 -4.64 5.02
C VAL A 98 25.47 -5.78 5.84
N VAL A 99 24.19 -6.08 5.62
CA VAL A 99 23.44 -7.15 6.31
C VAL A 99 22.64 -8.00 5.32
N SER A 100 22.28 -9.22 5.72
CA SER A 100 21.30 -10.03 4.98
C SER A 100 19.91 -9.46 5.23
N HIS A 101 19.17 -9.15 4.15
CA HIS A 101 17.90 -8.44 4.27
C HIS A 101 16.74 -9.04 3.45
N HIS A 102 17.00 -10.11 2.68
CA HIS A 102 15.97 -10.74 1.85
C HIS A 102 14.81 -11.29 2.69
N GLY A 103 13.57 -10.91 2.33
CA GLY A 103 12.36 -11.33 3.03
C GLY A 103 12.14 -10.66 4.40
N SER A 104 12.99 -9.69 4.77
CA SER A 104 12.81 -8.91 6.00
C SER A 104 11.89 -7.71 5.80
N THR A 105 11.39 -7.15 6.90
CA THR A 105 10.68 -5.87 6.87
C THR A 105 11.65 -4.71 6.99
N ASP A 106 11.28 -3.54 6.47
CA ASP A 106 12.15 -2.36 6.48
C ASP A 106 12.63 -2.00 7.90
N LYS A 107 11.76 -2.09 8.91
CA LYS A 107 12.13 -1.82 10.31
C LYS A 107 13.14 -2.82 10.85
N LEU A 108 13.02 -4.11 10.50
CA LEU A 108 14.04 -5.11 10.87
C LEU A 108 15.36 -4.87 10.15
N ILE A 109 15.34 -4.41 8.89
CA ILE A 109 16.54 -4.04 8.14
C ILE A 109 17.22 -2.85 8.81
N ILE A 110 16.46 -1.80 9.16
CA ILE A 110 16.99 -0.62 9.89
C ILE A 110 17.69 -1.08 11.14
N ARG A 111 17.05 -1.91 11.96
CA ARG A 111 17.61 -2.46 13.20
C ARG A 111 18.91 -3.19 12.96
N SER A 112 18.93 -4.13 12.02
CA SER A 112 20.09 -4.97 11.71
C SER A 112 21.27 -4.13 11.22
N VAL A 113 21.06 -3.10 10.40
CA VAL A 113 22.12 -2.19 9.95
C VAL A 113 22.69 -1.37 11.12
N LEU A 114 21.83 -0.85 11.99
CA LEU A 114 22.28 -0.08 13.15
C LEU A 114 23.02 -0.94 14.18
N GLU A 115 22.59 -2.18 14.39
CA GLU A 115 23.29 -3.19 15.21
C GLU A 115 24.67 -3.55 14.62
N TYR A 116 24.75 -3.72 13.28
CA TYR A 116 26.02 -3.92 12.59
C TYR A 116 27.02 -2.78 12.88
N HIS A 117 26.53 -1.55 12.91
CA HIS A 117 27.32 -0.36 13.26
C HIS A 117 27.48 -0.16 14.78
N LYS A 118 27.04 -1.14 15.59
CA LYS A 118 27.19 -1.14 17.06
C LYS A 118 26.52 0.06 17.73
N ILE A 119 25.41 0.52 17.18
CA ILE A 119 24.55 1.51 17.83
C ILE A 119 23.88 0.84 19.02
N ASP A 120 23.78 1.57 20.12
CA ASP A 120 23.13 1.09 21.33
C ASP A 120 21.67 0.73 21.10
N ALA A 121 21.20 -0.40 21.68
CA ALA A 121 19.87 -0.95 21.45
C ALA A 121 18.76 0.02 21.88
N GLU A 122 18.93 0.74 23.00
CA GLU A 122 17.94 1.71 23.47
C GLU A 122 17.84 2.88 22.48
N ARG A 123 18.97 3.33 21.93
CA ARG A 123 19.00 4.37 20.91
C ARG A 123 18.34 3.89 19.60
N ILE A 124 18.54 2.63 19.20
CA ILE A 124 17.86 2.05 18.04
C ILE A 124 16.36 2.11 18.24
N GLU A 125 15.85 1.63 19.39
CA GLU A 125 14.41 1.65 19.68
C GLU A 125 13.81 3.06 19.64
N ASN A 126 14.50 4.02 20.26
CA ASN A 126 14.05 5.41 20.35
C ASN A 126 14.02 6.11 18.98
N GLU A 127 14.90 5.72 18.04
CA GLU A 127 15.06 6.40 16.76
C GLU A 127 14.49 5.61 15.56
N LEU A 128 14.02 4.37 15.75
CA LEU A 128 13.54 3.51 14.68
C LEU A 128 12.48 4.17 13.81
N GLU A 129 11.48 4.78 14.44
CA GLU A 129 10.41 5.50 13.73
C GLU A 129 10.92 6.77 13.05
N ASN A 130 11.94 7.45 13.60
CA ASN A 130 12.53 8.62 12.98
C ASN A 130 13.28 8.25 11.70
N VAL A 131 13.99 7.11 11.68
CA VAL A 131 14.61 6.57 10.45
C VAL A 131 13.54 6.22 9.42
N ALA A 132 12.49 5.49 9.81
CA ALA A 132 11.40 5.14 8.92
C ALA A 132 10.71 6.39 8.33
N ASN A 133 10.48 7.42 9.14
CA ASN A 133 9.90 8.68 8.68
C ASN A 133 10.83 9.42 7.71
N ALA A 134 12.14 9.40 7.94
CA ALA A 134 13.11 9.97 7.01
C ALA A 134 13.13 9.21 5.68
N MET A 135 13.01 7.88 5.70
CA MET A 135 12.84 7.08 4.48
C MET A 135 11.57 7.47 3.70
N ILE A 136 10.45 7.71 4.38
CA ILE A 136 9.19 8.14 3.77
C ILE A 136 9.32 9.56 3.17
N GLU A 137 10.02 10.45 3.86
CA GLU A 137 10.33 11.80 3.35
C GLU A 137 11.12 11.71 2.04
N TYR A 138 12.23 10.96 2.03
CA TYR A 138 12.99 10.71 0.80
C TYR A 138 12.12 10.16 -0.32
N ALA A 139 11.31 9.14 -0.01
CA ALA A 139 10.45 8.50 -0.99
C ALA A 139 9.38 9.44 -1.57
N THR A 140 8.89 10.38 -0.77
CA THR A 140 7.91 11.38 -1.20
C THR A 140 8.54 12.40 -2.13
N GLU A 141 9.74 12.88 -1.80
CA GLU A 141 10.47 13.87 -2.60
C GLU A 141 10.98 13.29 -3.93
N ASN A 142 11.30 12.00 -3.97
CA ASN A 142 11.88 11.32 -5.11
C ASN A 142 10.94 10.30 -5.76
N ILE A 143 9.63 10.46 -5.65
CA ILE A 143 8.61 9.49 -6.07
C ILE A 143 8.73 9.06 -7.54
N HIS A 144 9.19 9.95 -8.43
CA HIS A 144 9.38 9.66 -9.85
C HIS A 144 10.52 8.68 -10.13
N ASP A 145 11.41 8.47 -9.18
CA ASP A 145 12.49 7.51 -9.30
C ASP A 145 12.10 6.09 -8.84
N ALA A 146 10.89 5.94 -8.26
CA ALA A 146 10.48 4.67 -7.66
C ALA A 146 10.33 3.50 -8.65
N GLY A 147 10.23 3.80 -9.95
CA GLY A 147 10.24 2.80 -11.03
C GLY A 147 11.62 2.48 -11.59
N ASN A 148 12.65 3.25 -11.22
CA ASN A 148 13.98 3.09 -11.80
C ASN A 148 14.69 1.84 -11.24
N GLY A 149 15.16 0.96 -12.16
CA GLY A 149 15.89 -0.26 -11.80
C GLY A 149 15.00 -1.36 -11.24
N ILE A 150 13.70 -1.32 -11.51
CA ILE A 150 12.74 -2.38 -11.24
C ILE A 150 11.84 -2.63 -12.45
N GLU A 151 11.39 -3.87 -12.62
CA GLU A 151 10.46 -4.30 -13.67
C GLU A 151 9.43 -5.26 -13.10
N LEU A 152 8.26 -5.34 -13.73
CA LEU A 152 7.27 -6.36 -13.40
C LEU A 152 7.81 -7.76 -13.74
N LEU A 153 7.54 -8.72 -12.89
CA LEU A 153 7.78 -10.12 -13.18
C LEU A 153 6.77 -10.65 -14.22
N PRO A 154 7.16 -11.66 -15.03
CA PRO A 154 6.28 -12.24 -16.04
C PRO A 154 4.98 -12.79 -15.45
N GLY A 155 3.83 -12.47 -16.07
CA GLY A 155 2.49 -12.92 -15.68
C GLY A 155 1.83 -12.06 -14.60
N VAL A 156 2.56 -11.09 -14.00
CA VAL A 156 2.00 -10.22 -12.94
C VAL A 156 0.87 -9.35 -13.46
N LEU A 157 1.07 -8.68 -14.59
CA LEU A 157 0.07 -7.77 -15.15
C LEU A 157 -1.21 -8.54 -15.55
N GLU A 158 -1.04 -9.68 -16.20
CA GLU A 158 -2.12 -10.56 -16.63
C GLU A 158 -2.94 -11.06 -15.42
N LEU A 159 -2.26 -11.59 -14.40
CA LEU A 159 -2.93 -12.10 -13.20
C LEU A 159 -3.66 -10.98 -12.44
N LEU A 160 -3.01 -9.84 -12.22
CA LEU A 160 -3.64 -8.71 -11.51
C LEU A 160 -4.85 -8.16 -12.28
N THR A 161 -4.80 -8.12 -13.61
CA THR A 161 -5.93 -7.72 -14.46
C THR A 161 -7.12 -8.66 -14.23
N GLU A 162 -6.92 -9.96 -14.39
CA GLU A 162 -7.95 -10.98 -14.20
C GLU A 162 -8.56 -10.93 -12.78
N LEU A 163 -7.72 -10.80 -11.76
CA LEU A 163 -8.17 -10.75 -10.37
C LEU A 163 -8.93 -9.47 -10.03
N SER A 164 -8.54 -8.33 -10.57
CA SER A 164 -9.17 -7.03 -10.30
C SER A 164 -10.56 -6.88 -10.90
N GLU A 165 -10.86 -7.63 -11.97
CA GLU A 165 -12.18 -7.65 -12.61
C GLU A 165 -13.20 -8.53 -11.87
N ARG A 166 -12.75 -9.28 -10.85
CA ARG A 166 -13.60 -10.24 -10.12
C ARG A 166 -14.22 -9.61 -8.88
N GLU A 167 -15.53 -9.62 -8.83
CA GLU A 167 -16.27 -9.15 -7.65
C GLU A 167 -16.08 -10.03 -6.41
N ASP A 168 -15.69 -11.29 -6.56
CA ASP A 168 -15.47 -12.23 -5.46
C ASP A 168 -14.05 -12.20 -4.89
N CYS A 169 -13.15 -11.35 -5.43
CA CYS A 169 -11.77 -11.19 -5.01
C CYS A 169 -11.52 -9.84 -4.32
N ILE A 170 -10.59 -9.83 -3.39
CA ILE A 170 -9.97 -8.64 -2.81
C ILE A 170 -8.46 -8.81 -3.01
N VAL A 171 -7.88 -7.95 -3.81
CA VAL A 171 -6.44 -7.95 -4.13
C VAL A 171 -5.76 -6.82 -3.38
N THR A 172 -4.73 -7.12 -2.59
CA THR A 172 -3.99 -6.09 -1.85
C THR A 172 -2.54 -6.51 -1.60
N LEU A 173 -1.72 -5.62 -1.05
CA LEU A 173 -0.33 -5.87 -0.73
C LEU A 173 -0.16 -6.37 0.71
N VAL A 174 0.80 -7.28 0.91
CA VAL A 174 1.41 -7.54 2.21
C VAL A 174 2.91 -7.63 2.00
N THR A 175 3.63 -6.61 2.46
CA THR A 175 5.06 -6.49 2.18
C THR A 175 5.82 -5.91 3.36
N GLY A 176 7.09 -6.27 3.47
CA GLY A 176 8.01 -5.67 4.44
C GLY A 176 8.34 -4.22 4.17
N ASN A 177 8.04 -3.70 2.98
CA ASN A 177 8.26 -2.29 2.63
C ASN A 177 7.40 -1.37 3.49
N LEU A 178 7.91 -0.18 3.82
CA LEU A 178 7.08 0.91 4.33
C LEU A 178 5.98 1.25 3.31
N GLN A 179 4.75 1.47 3.79
CA GLN A 179 3.57 1.64 2.93
C GLN A 179 3.75 2.68 1.81
N PRO A 180 4.27 3.91 2.05
CA PRO A 180 4.47 4.88 0.97
C PRO A 180 5.48 4.44 -0.08
N ILE A 181 6.52 3.69 0.31
CA ILE A 181 7.54 3.15 -0.60
C ILE A 181 6.93 2.08 -1.50
N ALA A 182 6.17 1.13 -0.94
CA ALA A 182 5.49 0.11 -1.72
C ALA A 182 4.55 0.73 -2.75
N TRP A 183 3.70 1.69 -2.35
CA TRP A 183 2.76 2.33 -3.26
C TRP A 183 3.44 3.23 -4.30
N ALA A 184 4.58 3.85 -4.00
CA ALA A 184 5.37 4.58 -4.98
C ALA A 184 5.83 3.65 -6.11
N LYS A 185 6.38 2.47 -5.78
CA LYS A 185 6.77 1.44 -6.77
C LYS A 185 5.57 1.02 -7.64
N MET A 186 4.44 0.65 -7.02
CA MET A 186 3.24 0.21 -7.76
C MET A 186 2.68 1.31 -8.67
N THR A 187 2.75 2.56 -8.24
CA THR A 187 2.29 3.72 -9.02
C THR A 187 3.18 3.94 -10.24
N GLN A 188 4.50 3.92 -10.06
CA GLN A 188 5.44 4.16 -11.16
C GLN A 188 5.45 3.01 -12.19
N LEU A 189 5.15 1.78 -11.75
CA LEU A 189 4.99 0.64 -12.64
C LEU A 189 3.59 0.54 -13.28
N GLY A 190 2.68 1.44 -12.96
CA GLY A 190 1.35 1.51 -13.56
C GLY A 190 0.42 0.36 -13.17
N ILE A 191 0.62 -0.24 -11.99
CA ILE A 191 -0.22 -1.37 -11.53
C ILE A 191 -1.02 -1.08 -10.26
N LYS A 192 -0.92 0.11 -9.69
CA LYS A 192 -1.64 0.47 -8.46
C LYS A 192 -3.16 0.29 -8.56
N GLN A 193 -3.75 0.55 -9.73
CA GLN A 193 -5.19 0.47 -9.97
C GLN A 193 -5.78 -0.94 -9.89
N TYR A 194 -4.96 -1.99 -9.90
CA TYR A 194 -5.42 -3.37 -9.76
C TYR A 194 -5.63 -3.81 -8.31
N PHE A 195 -5.21 -2.99 -7.36
CA PHE A 195 -5.36 -3.26 -5.94
C PHE A 195 -6.61 -2.58 -5.37
N ASN A 196 -7.20 -3.22 -4.36
CA ASN A 196 -8.41 -2.71 -3.71
C ASN A 196 -8.13 -1.38 -2.99
N ASP A 197 -8.94 -0.36 -3.26
CA ASP A 197 -8.77 0.98 -2.68
C ASP A 197 -9.16 1.05 -1.20
N ILE A 198 -10.03 0.15 -0.75
CA ILE A 198 -10.61 0.15 0.60
C ILE A 198 -9.73 -0.67 1.56
N VAL A 199 -9.30 -1.87 1.15
CA VAL A 199 -8.47 -2.77 1.96
C VAL A 199 -6.99 -2.45 1.70
N LYS A 200 -6.39 -1.71 2.59
CA LYS A 200 -5.03 -1.16 2.40
C LYS A 200 -3.88 -2.18 2.53
N GLY A 201 -4.17 -3.44 2.86
CA GLY A 201 -3.14 -4.45 3.01
C GLY A 201 -2.40 -4.40 4.36
N GLY A 202 -1.18 -4.94 4.41
CA GLY A 202 -0.28 -4.92 5.58
C GLY A 202 1.14 -4.58 5.16
N PHE A 203 1.80 -3.69 5.90
CA PHE A 203 3.08 -3.10 5.49
C PHE A 203 4.09 -3.08 6.64
N GLY A 204 5.37 -3.02 6.32
CA GLY A 204 6.44 -2.81 7.29
C GLY A 204 6.26 -1.57 8.18
N SER A 205 5.42 -0.62 7.76
CA SER A 205 4.98 0.50 8.60
C SER A 205 4.10 0.05 9.77
N ASP A 206 3.32 -1.04 9.59
CA ASP A 206 2.35 -1.51 10.58
C ASP A 206 3.01 -2.37 11.66
N HIS A 207 3.89 -3.29 11.27
CA HIS A 207 4.55 -4.22 12.19
C HIS A 207 5.84 -4.80 11.60
N GLU A 208 6.77 -5.23 12.45
CA GLU A 208 8.04 -5.85 12.03
C GLU A 208 7.87 -7.31 11.59
N GLN A 209 6.92 -8.04 12.18
CA GLN A 209 6.70 -9.46 11.87
C GLN A 209 5.76 -9.62 10.69
N ARG A 210 6.20 -10.30 9.62
CA ARG A 210 5.44 -10.48 8.38
C ARG A 210 4.10 -11.22 8.60
N SER A 211 4.04 -12.21 9.48
CA SER A 211 2.79 -12.93 9.81
C SER A 211 1.71 -12.01 10.39
N VAL A 212 2.12 -11.00 11.15
CA VAL A 212 1.20 -9.98 11.67
C VAL A 212 0.69 -9.09 10.52
N LEU A 213 1.53 -8.79 9.51
CA LEU A 213 1.11 -8.01 8.34
C LEU A 213 0.03 -8.74 7.53
N VAL A 214 0.15 -10.07 7.36
CA VAL A 214 -0.89 -10.89 6.70
C VAL A 214 -2.19 -10.87 7.50
N SER A 215 -2.11 -10.93 8.84
CA SER A 215 -3.28 -10.83 9.72
C SER A 215 -3.95 -9.46 9.64
N ILE A 216 -3.17 -8.38 9.66
CA ILE A 216 -3.65 -6.98 9.52
C ILE A 216 -4.42 -6.80 8.20
N ALA A 217 -3.94 -7.36 7.09
CA ALA A 217 -4.67 -7.27 5.82
C ALA A 217 -6.06 -7.94 5.89
N HIS A 218 -6.16 -9.08 6.59
CA HIS A 218 -7.43 -9.76 6.83
C HIS A 218 -8.36 -8.98 7.78
N GLU A 219 -7.83 -8.44 8.86
CA GLU A 219 -8.56 -7.60 9.81
C GLU A 219 -9.14 -6.38 9.11
N ARG A 220 -8.32 -5.67 8.34
CA ARG A 220 -8.75 -4.52 7.52
C ARG A 220 -9.85 -4.89 6.52
N ALA A 221 -9.79 -6.07 5.89
CA ALA A 221 -10.87 -6.54 5.03
C ALA A 221 -12.16 -6.77 5.83
N THR A 222 -12.08 -7.38 7.01
CA THR A 222 -13.23 -7.67 7.86
C THR A 222 -13.85 -6.39 8.44
N GLU A 223 -13.04 -5.45 8.91
CA GLU A 223 -13.47 -4.14 9.42
C GLU A 223 -14.20 -3.32 8.35
N ASN A 224 -13.83 -3.47 7.08
CA ASN A 224 -14.51 -2.88 5.94
C ASN A 224 -15.76 -3.67 5.48
N GLY A 225 -16.20 -4.64 6.28
CA GLY A 225 -17.46 -5.37 6.08
C GLY A 225 -17.38 -6.53 5.08
N PHE A 226 -16.20 -6.92 4.62
CA PHE A 226 -16.03 -8.07 3.73
C PHE A 226 -16.07 -9.39 4.52
N LYS A 227 -16.81 -10.38 4.03
CA LYS A 227 -16.81 -11.75 4.55
C LYS A 227 -15.74 -12.58 3.84
N VAL A 228 -14.53 -12.60 4.38
CA VAL A 228 -13.42 -13.37 3.82
C VAL A 228 -13.56 -14.85 4.21
N ASN A 229 -13.58 -15.75 3.22
CA ASN A 229 -13.66 -17.20 3.43
C ASN A 229 -12.42 -17.98 2.98
N LYS A 230 -11.66 -17.43 2.03
CA LYS A 230 -10.36 -17.96 1.58
C LYS A 230 -9.32 -16.85 1.65
N ARG A 231 -8.11 -17.21 2.00
CA ARG A 231 -6.99 -16.29 2.09
C ARG A 231 -5.76 -16.92 1.46
N PHE A 232 -5.14 -16.21 0.54
CA PHE A 232 -3.88 -16.60 -0.09
C PHE A 232 -2.85 -15.49 0.11
N HIS A 233 -1.62 -15.87 0.38
CA HIS A 233 -0.50 -14.94 0.43
C HIS A 233 0.60 -15.39 -0.52
N PHE A 234 0.90 -14.52 -1.49
CA PHE A 234 1.91 -14.73 -2.52
C PHE A 234 3.24 -14.14 -2.08
N GLY A 235 4.30 -14.92 -2.17
CA GLY A 235 5.65 -14.47 -1.87
C GLY A 235 6.71 -15.39 -2.44
N ASP A 236 7.93 -14.89 -2.53
CA ASP A 236 9.09 -15.61 -3.08
C ASP A 236 10.10 -16.05 -2.02
N THR A 237 9.81 -15.79 -0.73
CA THR A 237 10.71 -16.09 0.37
C THR A 237 10.13 -17.12 1.35
N GLN A 238 11.02 -17.79 2.08
CA GLN A 238 10.62 -18.67 3.18
C GLN A 238 9.81 -17.93 4.27
N ASN A 239 10.09 -16.62 4.46
CA ASN A 239 9.34 -15.80 5.41
C ASN A 239 7.88 -15.60 4.96
N ASP A 240 7.60 -15.51 3.66
CA ASP A 240 6.24 -15.40 3.13
C ASP A 240 5.45 -16.67 3.38
N ILE A 241 6.07 -17.82 3.10
CA ILE A 241 5.44 -19.13 3.32
C ILE A 241 5.07 -19.32 4.80
N THR A 242 6.03 -19.07 5.69
CA THR A 242 5.83 -19.17 7.13
C THR A 242 4.80 -18.17 7.65
N ALA A 243 4.82 -16.92 7.12
CA ALA A 243 3.87 -15.89 7.49
C ALA A 243 2.44 -16.22 7.06
N ALA A 244 2.27 -16.77 5.85
CA ALA A 244 0.97 -17.23 5.37
C ALA A 244 0.38 -18.30 6.31
N GLU A 245 1.12 -19.38 6.60
CA GLU A 245 0.65 -20.46 7.45
C GLU A 245 0.36 -19.99 8.87
N THR A 246 1.26 -19.19 9.46
CA THR A 246 1.11 -18.68 10.84
C THR A 246 -0.15 -17.82 10.97
N SER A 247 -0.50 -17.04 9.93
CA SER A 247 -1.71 -16.22 9.91
C SER A 247 -2.96 -17.00 9.49
N GLY A 248 -2.84 -18.27 9.09
CA GLY A 248 -3.92 -19.13 8.58
C GLY A 248 -4.34 -18.79 7.13
N ALA A 249 -3.48 -18.16 6.35
CA ALA A 249 -3.61 -18.07 4.90
C ALA A 249 -2.97 -19.29 4.21
N VAL A 250 -3.36 -19.57 2.98
CA VAL A 250 -2.70 -20.55 2.12
C VAL A 250 -1.46 -19.88 1.51
N PRO A 251 -0.25 -20.45 1.70
CA PRO A 251 0.95 -19.93 1.05
C PRO A 251 0.94 -20.21 -0.45
N VAL A 252 1.30 -19.20 -1.24
CA VAL A 252 1.56 -19.30 -2.67
C VAL A 252 3.01 -18.90 -2.93
N GLY A 253 3.88 -19.90 -2.99
CA GLY A 253 5.32 -19.71 -3.18
C GLY A 253 5.71 -19.55 -4.64
N LEU A 254 6.55 -18.55 -4.93
CA LEU A 254 7.06 -18.26 -6.26
C LEU A 254 8.58 -18.37 -6.28
N ALA A 255 9.13 -19.18 -7.19
CA ALA A 255 10.59 -19.30 -7.39
C ALA A 255 11.14 -18.15 -8.27
N THR A 256 10.70 -16.95 -8.00
CA THR A 256 11.06 -15.74 -8.76
C THR A 256 12.11 -14.88 -8.06
N GLY A 257 12.40 -15.16 -6.80
CA GLY A 257 13.47 -14.56 -6.01
C GLY A 257 14.73 -15.43 -5.96
N ILE A 258 15.34 -15.49 -4.78
CA ILE A 258 16.59 -16.26 -4.57
C ILE A 258 16.35 -17.72 -4.13
N TRP A 259 15.12 -18.07 -3.76
CA TRP A 259 14.74 -19.38 -3.25
C TRP A 259 14.17 -20.26 -4.36
N SER A 260 14.59 -21.52 -4.41
CA SER A 260 13.99 -22.52 -5.29
C SER A 260 12.62 -22.97 -4.78
N LEU A 261 11.83 -23.64 -5.65
CA LEU A 261 10.55 -24.25 -5.23
C LEU A 261 10.75 -25.27 -4.10
N ASP A 262 11.86 -26.00 -4.10
CA ASP A 262 12.15 -27.01 -3.08
C ASP A 262 12.46 -26.34 -1.74
N ASP A 263 13.24 -25.24 -1.72
CA ASP A 263 13.49 -24.44 -0.53
C ASP A 263 12.18 -23.88 0.10
N LEU A 264 11.27 -23.38 -0.76
CA LEU A 264 9.98 -22.87 -0.32
C LEU A 264 9.06 -23.95 0.19
N ARG A 265 9.05 -25.13 -0.46
CA ARG A 265 8.29 -26.30 -0.01
C ARG A 265 8.80 -26.88 1.29
N GLU A 266 10.11 -26.80 1.53
CA GLU A 266 10.72 -27.35 2.74
C GLU A 266 10.18 -26.71 4.00
N VAL A 267 10.02 -25.38 4.03
CA VAL A 267 9.51 -24.62 5.17
C VAL A 267 7.99 -24.66 5.31
N CYS A 268 7.26 -25.09 4.27
CA CYS A 268 5.81 -25.23 4.32
C CYS A 268 5.42 -26.44 5.18
N VAL A 269 4.75 -26.20 6.29
CA VAL A 269 4.30 -27.26 7.21
C VAL A 269 3.17 -28.09 6.58
N ASN A 270 2.20 -27.43 5.96
CA ASN A 270 1.07 -28.07 5.30
C ASN A 270 1.28 -28.16 3.78
N LYS A 271 2.18 -29.05 3.37
CA LYS A 271 2.61 -29.20 1.97
C LYS A 271 1.48 -29.52 0.98
N GLU A 272 0.38 -30.12 1.46
CA GLU A 272 -0.78 -30.43 0.60
C GLU A 272 -1.64 -29.20 0.28
N LYS A 273 -1.56 -28.16 1.12
CA LYS A 273 -2.33 -26.91 0.92
C LYS A 273 -1.53 -25.81 0.25
N GLY A 274 -0.21 -25.83 0.39
CA GLY A 274 0.66 -24.85 -0.24
C GLY A 274 0.64 -24.95 -1.76
N LEU A 275 0.59 -23.82 -2.43
CA LEU A 275 0.67 -23.71 -3.88
C LEU A 275 2.05 -23.18 -4.27
N PHE A 276 2.69 -23.78 -5.28
CA PHE A 276 4.05 -23.41 -5.64
C PHE A 276 4.22 -23.36 -7.16
N PHE A 277 4.73 -22.23 -7.65
CA PHE A 277 4.90 -21.96 -9.09
C PHE A 277 6.30 -21.41 -9.37
N GLU A 278 6.84 -21.72 -10.55
CA GLU A 278 8.08 -21.09 -11.04
C GLU A 278 7.91 -19.59 -11.28
N SER A 279 6.72 -19.18 -11.72
CA SER A 279 6.33 -17.78 -11.94
C SER A 279 4.82 -17.66 -12.07
N LEU A 280 4.31 -16.43 -12.23
CA LEU A 280 2.90 -16.15 -12.51
C LEU A 280 2.55 -16.19 -14.01
N GLN A 281 3.48 -16.60 -14.87
CA GLN A 281 3.33 -16.55 -16.33
C GLN A 281 2.19 -17.45 -16.85
N ASP A 282 1.96 -18.60 -16.23
CA ASP A 282 0.77 -19.43 -16.51
C ASP A 282 -0.39 -18.99 -15.60
N THR A 283 -0.96 -17.84 -15.92
CA THR A 283 -2.08 -17.25 -15.18
C THR A 283 -3.26 -18.22 -15.04
N SER A 284 -3.52 -19.03 -16.08
CA SER A 284 -4.62 -20.02 -16.05
C SER A 284 -4.37 -21.11 -15.02
N ALA A 285 -3.14 -21.65 -14.95
CA ALA A 285 -2.78 -22.63 -13.93
C ALA A 285 -2.88 -22.04 -12.51
N VAL A 286 -2.45 -20.78 -12.32
CA VAL A 286 -2.56 -20.09 -11.04
C VAL A 286 -4.02 -19.94 -10.64
N LEU A 287 -4.89 -19.38 -11.49
CA LEU A 287 -6.32 -19.21 -11.22
C LEU A 287 -7.03 -20.52 -10.92
N LYS A 288 -6.71 -21.60 -11.65
CA LYS A 288 -7.25 -22.93 -11.40
C LYS A 288 -6.84 -23.46 -10.01
N ALA A 289 -5.58 -23.29 -9.62
CA ALA A 289 -5.10 -23.71 -8.30
C ALA A 289 -5.72 -22.91 -7.15
N LEU A 290 -6.06 -21.63 -7.38
CA LEU A 290 -6.82 -20.79 -6.45
C LEU A 290 -8.31 -21.13 -6.38
N GLU A 291 -8.79 -22.07 -7.22
CA GLU A 291 -10.22 -22.42 -7.41
C GLU A 291 -11.06 -21.19 -7.86
N LEU A 292 -10.50 -20.40 -8.76
CA LEU A 292 -11.11 -19.20 -9.34
C LEU A 292 -11.50 -19.38 -10.83
N LEU A 293 -11.25 -20.56 -11.42
CA LEU A 293 -11.71 -20.95 -12.76
C LEU A 293 -12.83 -21.97 -12.68
#